data_4dc83ff12cbbd114e2df77388f5fc653
#
_entry.id   4dc83ff12cbbd114e2df77388f5fc653
#
_cell.length_a   1.000
_cell.length_b   1.000
_cell.length_c   1.000
_cell.angle_alpha   90.00
_cell.angle_beta   90.00
_cell.angle_gamma   90.00
#
_symmetry.space_group_name_H-M   'P 1'
#
loop_
_entity.id
_entity.type
_entity.pdbx_description
1 polymer ?
#
loop_
_entity_poly.entity_id
_entity_poly.type
_entity_poly.pdbx_seq_one_letter_code
_entity_poly.pdbx_strand_id
1 'polypeptide(L)'
;MSSEETRRRFLEAAGLAGVAALAGCAGNGGDGGDEDTATEGGDTATEGGDEDTETETEDGGDGARLSWHAGGTGGTYYPLSNEFKTIVEANTNYTLNVQSTGASVENVGSLSDGSADFALIQNDIAYFAKNGTGIETFEGNAIENLQGVATLYPETITVVTLEETGIETLSDLSGATINTGDLGSGTQVNANQILEAVGITDYNEQNAGFSQASEQLANGDIDAAFVVGGWPVGAIEDLATTNDVRIVPIEGDNRDAVKDAASWFADDTIPGGTYSGVSDPVETVAVQAMIATNAGVSADVVENVTAAIFDNLDDLTIKTDFITVDSAQDGMSIELHEGAAAYFGE
;
A
#
# COMPACT_ATOMS: atom_id res chain seq x y z
N MET A 1 26.87 -12.82 -26.61
CA MET A 1 25.47 -13.14 -26.91
C MET A 1 24.68 -12.26 -25.99
N SER A 2 23.96 -11.29 -26.53
CA SER A 2 23.40 -10.18 -25.76
C SER A 2 22.11 -10.58 -25.05
N SER A 3 21.88 -9.93 -23.92
CA SER A 3 20.75 -10.13 -22.98
C SER A 3 19.34 -9.90 -23.60
N GLU A 4 19.24 -9.43 -24.83
CA GLU A 4 17.99 -9.19 -25.54
C GLU A 4 17.33 -10.46 -26.15
N GLU A 5 18.09 -11.51 -26.43
CA GLU A 5 17.50 -12.74 -26.99
C GLU A 5 16.78 -13.63 -25.96
N THR A 6 17.09 -13.47 -24.68
CA THR A 6 16.47 -14.25 -23.60
C THR A 6 15.08 -13.69 -23.24
N ARG A 7 14.87 -12.39 -23.37
CA ARG A 7 13.59 -11.72 -23.04
C ARG A 7 12.47 -11.97 -24.06
N ARG A 8 12.80 -12.22 -25.33
CA ARG A 8 11.80 -12.50 -26.37
C ARG A 8 11.17 -13.89 -26.32
N ARG A 9 11.81 -14.84 -25.66
CA ARG A 9 11.29 -16.21 -25.56
C ARG A 9 10.29 -16.44 -24.43
N PHE A 10 10.16 -15.51 -23.51
CA PHE A 10 9.22 -15.63 -22.37
C PHE A 10 7.79 -15.15 -22.71
N LEU A 11 7.62 -14.32 -23.75
CA LEU A 11 6.33 -13.76 -24.14
C LEU A 11 5.54 -14.59 -25.18
N GLU A 12 6.11 -15.67 -25.72
CA GLU A 12 5.42 -16.50 -26.72
C GLU A 12 4.78 -17.78 -26.15
N ALA A 13 4.89 -18.05 -24.84
CA ALA A 13 4.41 -19.30 -24.22
C ALA A 13 3.03 -19.20 -23.50
N ALA A 14 2.37 -18.05 -23.50
CA ALA A 14 1.11 -17.83 -22.77
C ALA A 14 -0.13 -17.70 -23.66
N GLY A 15 -0.21 -18.51 -24.72
CA GLY A 15 -1.39 -18.49 -25.61
C GLY A 15 -1.63 -19.86 -26.21
N LEU A 16 -2.35 -20.76 -25.54
CA LEU A 16 -3.17 -21.84 -26.09
C LEU A 16 -3.44 -22.96 -25.07
N ALA A 17 -4.54 -22.85 -24.33
CA ALA A 17 -5.26 -24.00 -23.75
C ALA A 17 -6.68 -23.48 -23.46
N GLY A 18 -7.71 -23.74 -24.22
CA GLY A 18 -8.19 -25.07 -24.59
C GLY A 18 -9.51 -25.25 -23.89
N VAL A 19 -10.63 -24.79 -24.55
CA VAL A 19 -12.02 -25.07 -24.13
C VAL A 19 -12.24 -26.57 -24.22
N ALA A 20 -12.56 -27.25 -23.13
CA ALA A 20 -13.10 -28.59 -23.10
C ALA A 20 -14.50 -28.56 -22.49
N ALA A 21 -15.46 -28.74 -23.37
CA ALA A 21 -16.86 -29.00 -23.04
C ALA A 21 -17.00 -30.37 -22.36
N LEU A 22 -17.74 -30.45 -21.26
CA LEU A 22 -18.24 -31.71 -20.72
C LEU A 22 -19.74 -31.79 -20.95
N ALA A 23 -20.07 -32.62 -21.93
CA ALA A 23 -21.45 -33.11 -22.15
C ALA A 23 -21.62 -34.43 -21.37
N GLY A 24 -22.78 -34.54 -20.71
CA GLY A 24 -23.55 -35.79 -20.63
C GLY A 24 -23.29 -36.74 -19.45
N CYS A 25 -24.34 -36.98 -18.67
CA CYS A 25 -24.95 -38.30 -18.65
C CYS A 25 -26.30 -38.27 -17.94
N ALA A 26 -27.30 -38.75 -18.66
CA ALA A 26 -28.66 -39.03 -18.23
C ALA A 26 -28.74 -40.34 -17.41
N GLY A 27 -29.83 -40.47 -16.61
CA GLY A 27 -30.23 -41.71 -15.96
C GLY A 27 -31.39 -41.45 -15.02
N ASN A 28 -32.53 -41.50 -15.48
CA ASN A 28 -33.65 -42.42 -15.53
C ASN A 28 -34.36 -42.73 -14.19
N GLY A 29 -35.70 -42.54 -14.19
CA GLY A 29 -36.61 -43.37 -13.42
C GLY A 29 -37.66 -42.67 -12.60
N GLY A 30 -38.90 -42.58 -13.12
CA GLY A 30 -40.08 -43.11 -12.49
C GLY A 30 -41.21 -42.15 -12.13
N ASP A 31 -42.17 -42.06 -13.04
CA ASP A 31 -43.60 -42.32 -12.87
C ASP A 31 -44.49 -41.39 -12.03
N GLY A 32 -45.56 -40.92 -12.67
CA GLY A 32 -46.89 -40.81 -12.08
C GLY A 32 -47.55 -39.45 -11.97
N GLY A 33 -48.55 -39.18 -12.86
CA GLY A 33 -49.75 -38.45 -12.44
C GLY A 33 -50.11 -37.17 -13.17
N ASP A 34 -51.07 -37.34 -14.06
CA ASP A 34 -51.86 -36.36 -14.82
C ASP A 34 -52.43 -35.19 -13.98
N GLU A 35 -52.60 -34.02 -14.56
CA GLU A 35 -53.89 -33.42 -14.96
C GLU A 35 -53.70 -32.03 -15.60
N ASP A 36 -54.42 -31.87 -16.69
CA ASP A 36 -54.63 -30.68 -17.53
C ASP A 36 -55.13 -29.45 -16.77
N THR A 37 -54.71 -28.28 -17.16
CA THR A 37 -55.63 -27.17 -17.42
C THR A 37 -54.95 -26.11 -18.32
N ALA A 38 -55.50 -25.96 -19.51
CA ALA A 38 -55.27 -24.88 -20.44
C ALA A 38 -55.93 -23.59 -19.94
N THR A 39 -55.27 -22.44 -20.10
CA THR A 39 -55.96 -21.17 -20.31
C THR A 39 -55.11 -20.26 -21.19
N GLU A 40 -55.78 -19.71 -22.17
CA GLU A 40 -55.30 -18.88 -23.27
C GLU A 40 -54.84 -17.49 -22.86
N GLY A 41 -53.90 -16.97 -23.66
CA GLY A 41 -54.05 -15.68 -24.35
C GLY A 41 -53.61 -14.42 -23.59
N GLY A 42 -52.63 -13.75 -24.14
CA GLY A 42 -52.38 -12.35 -23.86
C GLY A 42 -51.03 -11.88 -24.41
N ASP A 43 -50.98 -11.61 -25.72
CA ASP A 43 -49.95 -10.80 -26.33
C ASP A 43 -49.94 -9.41 -25.69
N THR A 44 -48.78 -9.02 -25.10
CA THR A 44 -48.47 -7.61 -24.92
C THR A 44 -46.98 -7.44 -25.24
N ALA A 45 -46.71 -6.87 -26.41
CA ALA A 45 -45.46 -6.34 -26.79
C ALA A 45 -45.12 -5.19 -25.83
N THR A 46 -44.01 -5.31 -25.12
CA THR A 46 -43.38 -4.19 -24.40
C THR A 46 -42.08 -3.86 -25.11
N GLU A 47 -42.08 -2.67 -25.68
CA GLU A 47 -40.93 -2.04 -26.31
C GLU A 47 -39.75 -2.01 -25.32
N GLY A 48 -38.57 -2.39 -25.82
CA GLY A 48 -37.29 -2.22 -25.12
C GLY A 48 -36.98 -0.75 -24.97
N GLY A 49 -36.98 -0.28 -23.75
CA GLY A 49 -36.28 0.93 -23.37
C GLY A 49 -34.84 0.55 -23.05
N ASP A 50 -33.88 1.02 -23.86
CA ASP A 50 -32.50 1.10 -23.49
C ASP A 50 -32.41 2.11 -22.31
N GLU A 51 -32.35 1.61 -21.11
CA GLU A 51 -31.89 2.44 -19.98
C GLU A 51 -30.36 2.51 -20.08
N ASP A 52 -29.87 3.59 -20.69
CA ASP A 52 -28.53 4.08 -20.47
C ASP A 52 -28.39 4.27 -18.96
N THR A 53 -27.67 3.36 -18.30
CA THR A 53 -27.20 3.58 -16.95
C THR A 53 -26.09 4.62 -17.06
N GLU A 54 -26.47 5.89 -17.06
CA GLU A 54 -25.55 6.97 -16.75
C GLU A 54 -25.05 6.68 -15.32
N THR A 55 -23.79 6.30 -15.22
CA THR A 55 -23.06 6.33 -13.95
C THR A 55 -22.96 7.82 -13.61
N GLU A 56 -23.92 8.32 -12.85
CA GLU A 56 -23.78 9.61 -12.20
C GLU A 56 -22.56 9.49 -11.28
N THR A 57 -21.47 10.15 -11.67
CA THR A 57 -20.41 10.56 -10.75
C THR A 57 -21.13 11.48 -9.77
N GLU A 58 -21.45 11.00 -8.58
CA GLU A 58 -21.95 11.85 -7.51
C GLU A 58 -20.86 12.89 -7.25
N ASP A 59 -21.12 14.13 -7.72
CA ASP A 59 -20.38 15.32 -7.34
C ASP A 59 -20.36 15.35 -5.82
N GLY A 60 -19.17 15.39 -5.19
CA GLY A 60 -18.94 15.19 -3.76
C GLY A 60 -19.67 16.19 -2.86
N GLY A 61 -21.00 16.11 -2.90
CA GLY A 61 -21.90 16.87 -2.02
C GLY A 61 -21.84 16.36 -0.58
N ASP A 62 -22.35 17.21 0.32
CA ASP A 62 -22.53 16.91 1.75
C ASP A 62 -23.17 15.51 1.93
N GLY A 63 -22.41 14.55 2.51
CA GLY A 63 -22.83 13.16 2.72
C GLY A 63 -22.25 12.12 1.72
N ALA A 64 -21.29 12.48 0.88
CA ALA A 64 -20.68 11.55 -0.09
C ALA A 64 -19.89 10.41 0.59
N ARG A 65 -19.84 9.28 -0.12
CA ARG A 65 -18.98 8.15 0.25
C ARG A 65 -17.64 8.29 -0.48
N LEU A 66 -16.56 8.37 0.30
CA LEU A 66 -15.21 8.55 -0.20
C LEU A 66 -14.43 7.23 -0.12
N SER A 67 -13.74 6.87 -1.20
CA SER A 67 -12.85 5.72 -1.26
C SER A 67 -11.49 6.08 -0.69
N TRP A 68 -11.02 5.32 0.31
CA TRP A 68 -9.74 5.53 0.98
C TRP A 68 -8.88 4.29 0.90
N HIS A 69 -7.76 4.35 0.19
CA HIS A 69 -6.83 3.24 0.04
C HIS A 69 -5.70 3.33 1.08
N ALA A 70 -5.53 2.26 1.85
CA ALA A 70 -4.57 2.20 2.94
C ALA A 70 -3.34 1.37 2.56
N GLY A 71 -3.18 0.22 3.15
CA GLY A 71 -2.12 -0.76 2.94
C GLY A 71 -2.53 -2.08 3.59
N GLY A 72 -1.62 -3.03 3.71
CA GLY A 72 -1.86 -4.30 4.38
C GLY A 72 -2.21 -4.13 5.85
N THR A 73 -3.05 -5.02 6.37
CA THR A 73 -3.58 -4.96 7.75
C THR A 73 -2.51 -5.12 8.84
N GLY A 74 -1.37 -5.72 8.53
CA GLY A 74 -0.23 -5.88 9.47
C GLY A 74 0.70 -4.66 9.53
N GLY A 75 0.46 -3.62 8.73
CA GLY A 75 1.26 -2.39 8.69
C GLY A 75 0.60 -1.24 9.47
N THR A 76 1.18 -0.03 9.35
CA THR A 76 0.71 1.18 10.02
C THR A 76 -0.43 1.88 9.26
N TYR A 77 -0.47 1.81 7.93
CA TYR A 77 -1.47 2.52 7.12
C TYR A 77 -2.90 2.13 7.44
N TYR A 78 -3.18 0.83 7.54
CA TYR A 78 -4.54 0.34 7.72
C TYR A 78 -5.16 0.75 9.06
N PRO A 79 -4.51 0.52 10.23
CA PRO A 79 -5.05 0.98 11.51
C PRO A 79 -5.16 2.51 11.58
N LEU A 80 -4.18 3.28 11.07
CA LEU A 80 -4.24 4.74 11.03
C LEU A 80 -5.40 5.25 10.17
N SER A 81 -5.62 4.63 9.00
CA SER A 81 -6.75 4.97 8.13
C SER A 81 -8.11 4.74 8.80
N ASN A 82 -8.22 3.73 9.66
CA ASN A 82 -9.45 3.50 10.43
C ASN A 82 -9.65 4.52 11.57
N GLU A 83 -8.57 5.07 12.13
CA GLU A 83 -8.67 6.22 13.04
C GLU A 83 -9.12 7.47 12.27
N PHE A 84 -8.50 7.78 11.12
CA PHE A 84 -8.96 8.87 10.25
C PHE A 84 -10.43 8.71 9.84
N LYS A 85 -10.86 7.50 9.47
CA LYS A 85 -12.27 7.20 9.20
C LYS A 85 -13.15 7.61 10.38
N THR A 86 -12.79 7.18 11.59
CA THR A 86 -13.58 7.48 12.79
C THR A 86 -13.68 8.98 13.02
N ILE A 87 -12.57 9.72 12.85
CA ILE A 87 -12.51 11.17 13.03
C ILE A 87 -13.34 11.88 11.95
N VAL A 88 -13.15 11.54 10.67
CA VAL A 88 -13.86 12.17 9.55
C VAL A 88 -15.36 11.94 9.66
N GLU A 89 -15.81 10.71 9.93
CA GLU A 89 -17.24 10.37 10.07
C GLU A 89 -17.90 11.02 11.28
N ALA A 90 -17.11 11.33 12.34
CA ALA A 90 -17.62 12.03 13.52
C ALA A 90 -17.78 13.56 13.30
N ASN A 91 -16.96 14.16 12.43
CA ASN A 91 -16.85 15.60 12.26
C ASN A 91 -17.38 16.12 10.91
N THR A 92 -17.80 15.24 10.02
CA THR A 92 -18.37 15.57 8.71
C THR A 92 -19.59 14.70 8.41
N ASN A 93 -20.23 14.93 7.26
CA ASN A 93 -21.26 14.02 6.75
C ASN A 93 -20.67 12.96 5.78
N TYR A 94 -19.37 12.95 5.55
CA TYR A 94 -18.73 11.96 4.68
C TYR A 94 -18.62 10.59 5.35
N THR A 95 -18.62 9.54 4.55
CA THR A 95 -18.34 8.17 4.97
C THR A 95 -17.07 7.68 4.28
N LEU A 96 -16.04 7.29 5.02
CA LEU A 96 -14.82 6.72 4.44
C LEU A 96 -14.92 5.20 4.25
N ASN A 97 -14.72 4.75 3.02
CA ASN A 97 -14.60 3.34 2.70
C ASN A 97 -13.12 2.95 2.67
N VAL A 98 -12.57 2.59 3.83
CA VAL A 98 -11.16 2.19 3.96
C VAL A 98 -10.95 0.80 3.37
N GLN A 99 -10.02 0.69 2.43
CA GLN A 99 -9.66 -0.54 1.74
C GLN A 99 -8.20 -0.93 2.02
N SER A 100 -7.98 -2.21 2.28
CA SER A 100 -6.63 -2.78 2.33
C SER A 100 -6.12 -3.02 0.91
N THR A 101 -4.88 -2.62 0.64
CA THR A 101 -4.22 -2.67 -0.68
C THR A 101 -2.78 -3.15 -0.55
N GLY A 102 -2.06 -3.30 -1.66
CA GLY A 102 -0.61 -3.48 -1.71
C GLY A 102 0.20 -2.20 -1.44
N ALA A 103 -0.45 -1.13 -0.97
CA ALA A 103 0.12 0.16 -0.59
C ALA A 103 0.63 1.02 -1.78
N SER A 104 1.76 1.73 -1.64
CA SER A 104 2.05 3.01 -2.30
C SER A 104 1.94 3.03 -3.82
N VAL A 105 2.51 2.06 -4.56
CA VAL A 105 2.48 2.08 -6.04
C VAL A 105 1.08 1.73 -6.56
N GLU A 106 0.42 0.74 -5.94
CA GLU A 106 -0.97 0.38 -6.24
C GLU A 106 -1.91 1.56 -5.94
N ASN A 107 -1.71 2.21 -4.79
CA ASN A 107 -2.52 3.35 -4.36
C ASN A 107 -2.40 4.55 -5.30
N VAL A 108 -1.19 4.84 -5.78
CA VAL A 108 -0.97 5.88 -6.81
C VAL A 108 -1.73 5.54 -8.10
N GLY A 109 -1.73 4.27 -8.51
CA GLY A 109 -2.53 3.81 -9.65
C GLY A 109 -4.02 4.11 -9.45
N SER A 110 -4.54 3.76 -8.29
CA SER A 110 -5.95 3.97 -7.91
C SER A 110 -6.35 5.45 -7.81
N LEU A 111 -5.45 6.31 -7.30
CA LEU A 111 -5.66 7.76 -7.33
C LEU A 111 -5.65 8.29 -8.76
N SER A 112 -4.74 7.78 -9.61
CA SER A 112 -4.60 8.23 -11.00
C SER A 112 -5.84 7.96 -11.85
N ASP A 113 -6.46 6.80 -11.67
CA ASP A 113 -7.65 6.39 -12.43
C ASP A 113 -8.98 6.77 -11.77
N GLY A 114 -8.92 7.37 -10.56
CA GLY A 114 -10.10 7.83 -9.81
C GLY A 114 -10.87 6.73 -9.09
N SER A 115 -10.30 5.53 -8.93
CA SER A 115 -10.88 4.46 -8.10
C SER A 115 -10.68 4.68 -6.60
N ALA A 116 -9.75 5.57 -6.23
CA ALA A 116 -9.58 6.11 -4.89
C ALA A 116 -9.68 7.63 -4.88
N ASP A 117 -10.37 8.19 -3.87
CA ASP A 117 -10.40 9.62 -3.60
C ASP A 117 -9.19 10.06 -2.79
N PHE A 118 -8.81 9.25 -1.80
CA PHE A 118 -7.66 9.45 -0.93
C PHE A 118 -6.87 8.16 -0.77
N ALA A 119 -5.58 8.31 -0.50
CA ALA A 119 -4.75 7.16 -0.16
C ALA A 119 -3.58 7.54 0.76
N LEU A 120 -3.09 6.55 1.54
CA LEU A 120 -1.78 6.64 2.17
C LEU A 120 -0.72 6.10 1.22
N ILE A 121 0.32 6.88 1.01
CA ILE A 121 1.47 6.55 0.15
C ILE A 121 2.77 7.04 0.78
N GLN A 122 3.88 6.55 0.28
CA GLN A 122 5.19 7.10 0.59
C GLN A 122 5.49 8.33 -0.27
N ASN A 123 6.17 9.30 0.32
CA ASN A 123 6.50 10.58 -0.31
C ASN A 123 7.51 10.43 -1.48
N ASP A 124 8.43 9.47 -1.39
CA ASP A 124 9.34 9.12 -2.48
C ASP A 124 8.59 8.49 -3.67
N ILE A 125 7.60 7.63 -3.40
CA ILE A 125 6.74 7.05 -4.44
C ILE A 125 5.88 8.13 -5.09
N ALA A 126 5.36 9.10 -4.33
CA ALA A 126 4.68 10.27 -4.87
C ALA A 126 5.58 11.08 -5.81
N TYR A 127 6.84 11.31 -5.42
CA TYR A 127 7.84 11.97 -6.25
C TYR A 127 8.10 11.22 -7.56
N PHE A 128 8.30 9.90 -7.50
CA PHE A 128 8.53 9.08 -8.70
C PHE A 128 7.35 9.12 -9.65
N ALA A 129 6.15 8.96 -9.12
CA ALA A 129 4.92 8.98 -9.90
C ALA A 129 4.71 10.33 -10.59
N LYS A 130 4.85 11.43 -9.84
CA LYS A 130 4.67 12.80 -10.37
C LYS A 130 5.66 13.16 -11.46
N ASN A 131 6.91 12.67 -11.34
CA ASN A 131 7.99 12.97 -12.28
C ASN A 131 8.16 11.90 -13.38
N GLY A 132 7.44 10.80 -13.33
CA GLY A 132 7.57 9.72 -14.31
C GLY A 132 8.96 9.06 -14.27
N THR A 133 9.49 8.79 -13.07
CA THR A 133 10.86 8.30 -12.84
C THR A 133 10.91 7.24 -11.75
N GLY A 134 12.10 6.76 -11.42
CA GLY A 134 12.40 5.97 -10.23
C GLY A 134 12.10 4.49 -10.33
N ILE A 135 10.98 4.10 -10.87
CA ILE A 135 10.58 2.69 -11.04
C ILE A 135 9.95 2.46 -12.43
N GLU A 136 10.04 1.24 -12.92
CA GLU A 136 9.58 0.87 -14.27
C GLU A 136 8.11 1.25 -14.53
N THR A 137 7.26 1.11 -13.50
CA THR A 137 5.82 1.44 -13.59
C THR A 137 5.58 2.92 -13.97
N PHE A 138 6.40 3.83 -13.47
CA PHE A 138 6.24 5.26 -13.70
C PHE A 138 7.17 5.81 -14.79
N GLU A 139 8.22 5.06 -15.19
CA GLU A 139 9.23 5.57 -16.12
C GLU A 139 8.62 6.03 -17.45
N GLY A 140 8.72 7.32 -17.71
CA GLY A 140 8.14 7.97 -18.89
C GLY A 140 6.61 8.19 -18.83
N ASN A 141 5.96 7.88 -17.69
CA ASN A 141 4.53 7.99 -17.45
C ASN A 141 4.27 8.80 -16.19
N ALA A 142 4.43 10.12 -16.25
CA ALA A 142 4.13 10.99 -15.12
C ALA A 142 2.62 11.01 -14.79
N ILE A 143 2.29 10.93 -13.50
CA ILE A 143 0.90 11.00 -13.00
C ILE A 143 0.58 12.46 -12.67
N GLU A 144 0.12 13.18 -13.68
CA GLU A 144 -0.11 14.64 -13.60
C GLU A 144 -1.20 15.04 -12.59
N ASN A 145 -2.22 14.21 -12.40
CA ASN A 145 -3.33 14.48 -11.50
C ASN A 145 -3.07 14.07 -10.04
N LEU A 146 -1.92 13.50 -9.69
CA LEU A 146 -1.57 13.19 -8.32
C LEU A 146 -1.24 14.47 -7.55
N GLN A 147 -1.84 14.65 -6.36
CA GLN A 147 -1.64 15.80 -5.48
C GLN A 147 -1.50 15.35 -4.02
N GLY A 148 -0.74 16.13 -3.24
CA GLY A 148 -0.54 15.91 -1.82
C GLY A 148 -1.66 16.52 -0.98
N VAL A 149 -1.87 15.93 0.19
CA VAL A 149 -2.75 16.51 1.23
C VAL A 149 -1.92 16.87 2.45
N ALA A 150 -1.21 15.91 3.03
CA ALA A 150 -0.35 16.14 4.20
C ALA A 150 0.73 15.07 4.31
N THR A 151 1.92 15.41 4.79
CA THR A 151 2.89 14.46 5.31
C THR A 151 2.54 14.09 6.75
N LEU A 152 2.91 12.88 7.20
CA LEU A 152 2.41 12.32 8.44
C LEU A 152 3.53 11.95 9.43
N TYR A 153 4.27 10.90 9.16
CA TYR A 153 5.25 10.34 10.09
C TYR A 153 6.39 9.65 9.32
N PRO A 154 7.57 9.48 9.94
CA PRO A 154 8.64 8.70 9.35
C PRO A 154 8.25 7.23 9.21
N GLU A 155 8.34 6.69 8.00
CA GLU A 155 8.21 5.27 7.70
C GLU A 155 9.59 4.63 7.79
N THR A 156 9.84 4.09 8.95
CA THR A 156 11.09 3.45 9.31
C THR A 156 11.32 2.18 8.50
N ILE A 157 12.50 2.06 7.92
CA ILE A 157 12.94 0.82 7.29
C ILE A 157 13.37 -0.16 8.39
N THR A 158 12.64 -1.25 8.54
CA THR A 158 12.94 -2.31 9.49
C THR A 158 13.35 -3.56 8.72
N VAL A 159 14.61 -3.98 8.86
CA VAL A 159 15.08 -5.28 8.35
C VAL A 159 14.99 -6.28 9.50
N VAL A 160 13.97 -7.13 9.49
CA VAL A 160 13.70 -8.09 10.56
C VAL A 160 14.15 -9.49 10.16
N THR A 161 14.75 -10.20 11.10
CA THR A 161 15.17 -11.60 11.01
C THR A 161 14.95 -12.30 12.35
N LEU A 162 15.15 -13.61 12.42
CA LEU A 162 15.19 -14.36 13.68
C LEU A 162 16.64 -14.56 14.13
N GLU A 163 16.89 -14.57 15.45
CA GLU A 163 18.22 -14.82 16.04
C GLU A 163 18.87 -16.11 15.51
N GLU A 164 18.06 -17.16 15.23
CA GLU A 164 18.53 -18.46 14.78
C GLU A 164 19.11 -18.45 13.36
N THR A 165 18.79 -17.44 12.52
CA THR A 165 19.35 -17.30 11.16
C THR A 165 20.82 -16.92 11.18
N GLY A 166 21.27 -16.27 12.26
CA GLY A 166 22.63 -15.75 12.40
C GLY A 166 22.92 -14.51 11.57
N ILE A 167 21.88 -13.89 10.95
CA ILE A 167 21.99 -12.62 10.23
C ILE A 167 22.11 -11.49 11.26
N GLU A 168 23.22 -10.76 11.28
CA GLU A 168 23.51 -9.67 12.22
C GLU A 168 23.72 -8.33 11.53
N THR A 169 24.16 -8.36 10.28
CA THR A 169 24.49 -7.18 9.47
C THR A 169 23.84 -7.26 8.09
N LEU A 170 23.74 -6.13 7.38
CA LEU A 170 23.25 -6.14 6.00
C LEU A 170 24.07 -7.07 5.09
N SER A 171 25.40 -7.20 5.32
CA SER A 171 26.26 -8.07 4.51
C SER A 171 25.86 -9.54 4.60
N ASP A 172 25.24 -9.97 5.69
CA ASP A 172 24.80 -11.35 5.90
C ASP A 172 23.55 -11.71 5.08
N LEU A 173 22.91 -10.72 4.47
CA LEU A 173 21.78 -10.91 3.55
C LEU A 173 22.21 -11.50 2.19
N SER A 174 23.52 -11.51 1.86
CA SER A 174 24.00 -12.11 0.62
C SER A 174 23.75 -13.61 0.63
N GLY A 175 23.06 -14.12 -0.40
CA GLY A 175 22.64 -15.52 -0.53
C GLY A 175 21.36 -15.89 0.23
N ALA A 176 20.83 -15.00 1.06
CA ALA A 176 19.63 -15.22 1.86
C ALA A 176 18.35 -15.19 1.02
N THR A 177 17.28 -15.77 1.55
CA THR A 177 15.92 -15.63 1.04
C THR A 177 15.24 -14.47 1.76
N ILE A 178 14.95 -13.39 1.03
CA ILE A 178 14.50 -12.11 1.60
C ILE A 178 13.12 -11.76 1.08
N ASN A 179 12.20 -11.47 1.98
CA ASN A 179 10.97 -10.79 1.60
C ASN A 179 11.24 -9.29 1.47
N THR A 180 11.10 -8.75 0.26
CA THR A 180 11.32 -7.33 -0.04
C THR A 180 10.05 -6.49 0.10
N GLY A 181 8.94 -7.07 0.54
CA GLY A 181 7.62 -6.44 0.60
C GLY A 181 6.67 -7.00 -0.44
N ASP A 182 5.42 -6.57 -0.37
CA ASP A 182 4.41 -6.96 -1.34
C ASP A 182 4.71 -6.37 -2.73
N LEU A 183 4.29 -7.05 -3.79
CA LEU A 183 4.46 -6.55 -5.16
C LEU A 183 3.68 -5.24 -5.35
N GLY A 184 4.38 -4.22 -5.87
CA GLY A 184 3.77 -2.90 -6.04
C GLY A 184 3.65 -2.10 -4.75
N SER A 185 4.38 -2.48 -3.69
CA SER A 185 4.50 -1.69 -2.47
C SER A 185 5.70 -0.74 -2.54
N GLY A 186 5.64 0.35 -1.78
CA GLY A 186 6.80 1.21 -1.56
C GLY A 186 7.91 0.47 -0.80
N THR A 187 7.56 -0.51 0.06
CA THR A 187 8.52 -1.38 0.75
C THR A 187 9.42 -2.11 -0.24
N GLN A 188 8.85 -2.70 -1.30
CA GLN A 188 9.63 -3.38 -2.34
C GLN A 188 10.59 -2.42 -3.03
N VAL A 189 10.13 -1.21 -3.33
CA VAL A 189 10.98 -0.18 -3.96
C VAL A 189 12.15 0.18 -3.05
N ASN A 190 11.88 0.50 -1.78
CA ASN A 190 12.91 0.89 -0.82
C ASN A 190 13.89 -0.27 -0.52
N ALA A 191 13.40 -1.50 -0.36
CA ALA A 191 14.25 -2.67 -0.14
C ALA A 191 15.25 -2.85 -1.28
N ASN A 192 14.77 -2.79 -2.53
CA ASN A 192 15.62 -2.95 -3.70
C ASN A 192 16.66 -1.81 -3.83
N GLN A 193 16.25 -0.56 -3.55
CA GLN A 193 17.17 0.58 -3.55
C GLN A 193 18.26 0.44 -2.47
N ILE A 194 17.91 -0.01 -1.26
CA ILE A 194 18.85 -0.23 -0.16
C ILE A 194 19.82 -1.35 -0.50
N LEU A 195 19.33 -2.50 -0.95
CA LEU A 195 20.16 -3.64 -1.31
C LEU A 195 21.13 -3.29 -2.45
N GLU A 196 20.67 -2.56 -3.46
CA GLU A 196 21.52 -2.05 -4.55
C GLU A 196 22.58 -1.07 -4.03
N ALA A 197 22.19 -0.10 -3.20
CA ALA A 197 23.08 0.92 -2.64
C ALA A 197 24.24 0.32 -1.83
N VAL A 198 23.97 -0.77 -1.07
CA VAL A 198 24.98 -1.47 -0.28
C VAL A 198 25.67 -2.61 -1.05
N GLY A 199 25.34 -2.80 -2.35
CA GLY A 199 25.98 -3.77 -3.24
C GLY A 199 25.57 -5.21 -3.04
N ILE A 200 24.43 -5.48 -2.42
CA ILE A 200 23.85 -6.82 -2.23
C ILE A 200 22.97 -7.15 -3.44
N THR A 201 23.46 -8.01 -4.32
CA THR A 201 22.76 -8.41 -5.56
C THR A 201 22.52 -9.92 -5.66
N ASP A 202 23.09 -10.69 -4.74
CA ASP A 202 22.96 -12.14 -4.66
C ASP A 202 22.04 -12.50 -3.49
N TYR A 203 20.73 -12.58 -3.72
CA TYR A 203 19.70 -13.01 -2.78
C TYR A 203 18.51 -13.62 -3.52
N ASN A 204 17.68 -14.38 -2.81
CA ASN A 204 16.45 -14.95 -3.36
C ASN A 204 15.28 -14.07 -2.93
N GLU A 205 14.72 -13.30 -3.88
CA GLU A 205 13.60 -12.44 -3.59
C GLU A 205 12.30 -13.22 -3.39
N GLN A 206 11.56 -12.86 -2.34
CA GLN A 206 10.17 -13.24 -2.09
C GLN A 206 9.34 -11.97 -1.90
N ASN A 207 8.06 -12.03 -2.26
CA ASN A 207 7.16 -10.90 -2.13
C ASN A 207 5.89 -11.33 -1.40
N ALA A 208 5.60 -10.67 -0.29
CA ALA A 208 4.38 -10.86 0.48
C ALA A 208 4.16 -9.66 1.40
N GLY A 209 2.91 -9.43 1.81
CA GLY A 209 2.56 -8.45 2.82
C GLY A 209 3.11 -8.83 4.21
N PHE A 210 3.19 -7.87 5.12
CA PHE A 210 3.93 -8.00 6.39
C PHE A 210 3.48 -9.16 7.27
N SER A 211 2.17 -9.41 7.41
CA SER A 211 1.68 -10.53 8.19
C SER A 211 2.13 -11.89 7.63
N GLN A 212 2.10 -12.04 6.30
CA GLN A 212 2.56 -13.27 5.65
C GLN A 212 4.09 -13.40 5.74
N ALA A 213 4.84 -12.30 5.61
CA ALA A 213 6.29 -12.30 5.80
C ALA A 213 6.68 -12.74 7.22
N SER A 214 5.95 -12.27 8.25
CA SER A 214 6.13 -12.71 9.64
C SER A 214 5.86 -14.20 9.82
N GLU A 215 4.82 -14.75 9.19
CA GLU A 215 4.55 -16.19 9.20
C GLU A 215 5.67 -16.98 8.49
N GLN A 216 6.17 -16.49 7.35
CA GLN A 216 7.27 -17.10 6.62
C GLN A 216 8.57 -17.10 7.43
N LEU A 217 8.89 -16.01 8.15
CA LEU A 217 10.01 -15.95 9.09
C LEU A 217 9.85 -16.99 10.21
N ALA A 218 8.67 -17.03 10.86
CA ALA A 218 8.40 -17.97 11.94
C ALA A 218 8.51 -19.45 11.51
N ASN A 219 8.24 -19.74 10.24
CA ASN A 219 8.33 -21.09 9.66
C ASN A 219 9.71 -21.42 9.09
N GLY A 220 10.62 -20.43 8.97
CA GLY A 220 11.93 -20.59 8.33
C GLY A 220 11.86 -20.72 6.79
N ASP A 221 10.77 -20.20 6.17
CA ASP A 221 10.60 -20.17 4.72
C ASP A 221 11.40 -19.03 4.07
N ILE A 222 11.67 -17.97 4.84
CA ILE A 222 12.56 -16.85 4.50
C ILE A 222 13.52 -16.57 5.65
N ASP A 223 14.67 -15.94 5.33
CA ASP A 223 15.71 -15.63 6.31
C ASP A 223 15.58 -14.22 6.88
N ALA A 224 15.07 -13.26 6.09
CA ALA A 224 14.85 -11.88 6.50
C ALA A 224 13.66 -11.26 5.75
N ALA A 225 13.13 -10.17 6.30
CA ALA A 225 12.10 -9.38 5.64
C ALA A 225 12.36 -7.88 5.82
N PHE A 226 12.09 -7.11 4.76
CA PHE A 226 11.95 -5.67 4.84
C PHE A 226 10.51 -5.32 5.21
N VAL A 227 10.38 -4.46 6.21
CA VAL A 227 9.11 -3.92 6.66
C VAL A 227 9.27 -2.41 6.75
N VAL A 228 8.47 -1.66 6.01
CA VAL A 228 8.52 -0.20 6.00
C VAL A 228 7.23 0.34 6.61
N GLY A 229 7.38 1.04 7.73
CA GLY A 229 6.24 1.57 8.47
C GLY A 229 6.69 2.22 9.77
N GLY A 230 5.85 3.07 10.33
CA GLY A 230 6.17 3.69 11.62
C GLY A 230 6.16 2.67 12.75
N TRP A 231 7.29 2.56 13.46
CA TRP A 231 7.40 1.67 14.63
C TRP A 231 6.45 2.08 15.78
N PRO A 232 5.93 1.11 16.57
CA PRO A 232 5.98 -0.32 16.29
C PRO A 232 5.06 -0.69 15.11
N VAL A 233 5.48 -1.70 14.32
CA VAL A 233 4.68 -2.29 13.26
C VAL A 233 4.03 -3.57 13.77
N GLY A 234 2.72 -3.70 13.69
CA GLY A 234 1.96 -4.77 14.31
C GLY A 234 2.44 -6.18 13.93
N ALA A 235 2.77 -6.41 12.66
CA ALA A 235 3.27 -7.71 12.20
C ALA A 235 4.60 -8.12 12.87
N ILE A 236 5.48 -7.16 13.18
CA ILE A 236 6.74 -7.43 13.91
C ILE A 236 6.47 -7.59 15.41
N GLU A 237 5.55 -6.80 15.99
CA GLU A 237 5.16 -6.98 17.40
C GLU A 237 4.61 -8.39 17.64
N ASP A 238 3.70 -8.85 16.76
CA ASP A 238 3.12 -10.20 16.85
C ASP A 238 4.19 -11.28 16.72
N LEU A 239 5.11 -11.15 15.75
CA LEU A 239 6.24 -12.08 15.57
C LEU A 239 7.11 -12.13 16.84
N ALA A 240 7.47 -10.97 17.39
CA ALA A 240 8.33 -10.84 18.56
C ALA A 240 7.72 -11.37 19.87
N THR A 241 6.39 -11.64 19.90
CA THR A 241 5.75 -12.28 21.08
C THR A 241 6.07 -13.77 21.19
N THR A 242 6.39 -14.42 20.09
CA THR A 242 6.55 -15.89 20.00
C THR A 242 7.91 -16.34 19.46
N ASN A 243 8.70 -15.41 18.92
CA ASN A 243 10.01 -15.68 18.33
C ASN A 243 11.07 -14.70 18.84
N ASP A 244 12.32 -15.14 18.88
CA ASP A 244 13.45 -14.30 19.18
C ASP A 244 13.85 -13.52 17.93
N VAL A 245 13.33 -12.29 17.79
CA VAL A 245 13.57 -11.42 16.64
C VAL A 245 14.86 -10.62 16.79
N ARG A 246 15.49 -10.32 15.67
CA ARG A 246 16.57 -9.36 15.54
C ARG A 246 16.21 -8.33 14.49
N ILE A 247 16.49 -7.07 14.77
CA ILE A 247 16.44 -6.00 13.77
C ILE A 247 17.86 -5.74 13.29
N VAL A 248 18.11 -5.92 12.01
CA VAL A 248 19.41 -5.69 11.37
C VAL A 248 19.60 -4.19 11.16
N PRO A 249 20.67 -3.58 11.70
CA PRO A 249 20.87 -2.14 11.59
C PRO A 249 21.26 -1.72 10.17
N ILE A 250 20.82 -0.52 9.80
CA ILE A 250 21.33 0.23 8.65
C ILE A 250 22.13 1.39 9.21
N GLU A 251 23.43 1.18 9.41
CA GLU A 251 24.30 2.10 10.13
C GLU A 251 25.63 2.33 9.43
N GLY A 252 26.40 3.32 9.88
CA GLY A 252 27.75 3.62 9.40
C GLY A 252 27.82 3.81 7.90
N ASP A 253 28.81 3.22 7.26
CA ASP A 253 29.08 3.35 5.81
C ASP A 253 27.89 2.87 4.96
N ASN A 254 27.11 1.87 5.42
CA ASN A 254 25.93 1.39 4.74
C ASN A 254 24.81 2.45 4.72
N ARG A 255 24.56 3.11 5.85
CA ARG A 255 23.58 4.19 5.93
C ARG A 255 23.98 5.37 5.06
N ASP A 256 25.26 5.73 5.08
CA ASP A 256 25.78 6.81 4.22
C ASP A 256 25.61 6.45 2.75
N ALA A 257 25.91 5.21 2.33
CA ALA A 257 25.71 4.75 0.95
C ALA A 257 24.25 4.81 0.53
N VAL A 258 23.31 4.41 1.40
CA VAL A 258 21.85 4.48 1.12
C VAL A 258 21.41 5.94 0.92
N LYS A 259 21.84 6.86 1.80
CA LYS A 259 21.49 8.29 1.71
C LYS A 259 22.14 9.00 0.52
N ASP A 260 23.35 8.60 0.15
CA ASP A 260 24.04 9.11 -1.03
C ASP A 260 23.39 8.64 -2.34
N ALA A 261 22.85 7.41 -2.35
CA ALA A 261 22.12 6.86 -3.48
C ALA A 261 20.73 7.51 -3.68
N ALA A 262 20.09 7.91 -2.56
CA ALA A 262 18.70 8.37 -2.60
C ALA A 262 18.40 9.40 -1.50
N SER A 263 18.15 10.65 -1.90
CA SER A 263 17.99 11.79 -0.98
C SER A 263 16.69 11.81 -0.16
N TRP A 264 15.76 10.91 -0.43
CA TRP A 264 14.52 10.76 0.36
C TRP A 264 14.71 9.92 1.61
N PHE A 265 15.81 9.19 1.76
CA PHE A 265 16.13 8.50 3.01
C PHE A 265 16.72 9.48 4.02
N ALA A 266 16.10 9.54 5.20
CA ALA A 266 16.58 10.29 6.35
C ALA A 266 17.07 9.33 7.44
N ASP A 267 17.95 9.83 8.33
CA ASP A 267 18.36 9.07 9.52
C ASP A 267 17.14 8.79 10.40
N ASP A 268 17.05 7.57 10.92
CA ASP A 268 16.04 7.17 11.88
C ASP A 268 16.61 6.17 12.89
N THR A 269 15.89 5.98 14.00
CA THR A 269 16.29 5.06 15.06
C THR A 269 15.05 4.41 15.66
N ILE A 270 15.00 3.09 15.65
CA ILE A 270 13.99 2.32 16.38
C ILE A 270 14.42 2.30 17.85
N PRO A 271 13.63 2.86 18.79
CA PRO A 271 13.98 2.87 20.21
C PRO A 271 14.12 1.46 20.79
N GLY A 272 15.08 1.27 21.69
CA GLY A 272 15.19 0.02 22.43
C GLY A 272 13.93 -0.28 23.22
N GLY A 273 13.49 -1.55 23.19
CA GLY A 273 12.26 -1.99 23.84
C GLY A 273 10.99 -1.79 23.00
N THR A 274 11.09 -1.27 21.76
CA THR A 274 9.96 -1.20 20.82
C THR A 274 9.41 -2.58 20.51
N TYR A 275 10.27 -3.55 20.28
CA TYR A 275 9.90 -4.95 20.03
C TYR A 275 10.42 -5.85 21.16
N SER A 276 9.65 -6.87 21.53
CA SER A 276 10.05 -7.85 22.56
C SER A 276 11.39 -8.49 22.16
N GLY A 277 12.33 -8.56 23.10
CA GLY A 277 13.67 -9.09 22.88
C GLY A 277 14.69 -8.08 22.32
N VAL A 278 14.27 -6.98 21.73
CA VAL A 278 15.16 -5.93 21.17
C VAL A 278 15.33 -4.82 22.21
N SER A 279 16.36 -4.90 23.06
CA SER A 279 16.56 -3.98 24.19
C SER A 279 17.31 -2.69 23.86
N ASP A 280 18.18 -2.73 22.85
CA ASP A 280 19.00 -1.61 22.45
C ASP A 280 18.39 -0.85 21.28
N PRO A 281 18.62 0.47 21.16
CA PRO A 281 18.20 1.23 19.97
C PRO A 281 18.87 0.69 18.70
N VAL A 282 18.14 0.66 17.59
CA VAL A 282 18.66 0.21 16.30
C VAL A 282 18.65 1.37 15.31
N GLU A 283 19.83 1.73 14.81
CA GLU A 283 19.99 2.76 13.78
C GLU A 283 19.50 2.25 12.42
N THR A 284 18.81 3.11 11.70
CA THR A 284 18.24 2.79 10.39
C THR A 284 18.00 4.07 9.58
N VAL A 285 17.22 3.95 8.51
CA VAL A 285 16.73 5.08 7.71
C VAL A 285 15.21 5.03 7.62
N ALA A 286 14.60 6.16 7.27
CA ALA A 286 13.18 6.27 7.03
C ALA A 286 12.88 7.05 5.75
N VAL A 287 11.72 6.81 5.17
CA VAL A 287 11.04 7.69 4.21
C VAL A 287 9.84 8.35 4.91
N GLN A 288 9.09 9.21 4.22
CA GLN A 288 7.96 9.91 4.85
C GLN A 288 6.63 9.35 4.35
N ALA A 289 5.70 9.06 5.27
CA ALA A 289 4.31 8.77 4.95
C ALA A 289 3.55 10.04 4.58
N MET A 290 2.58 9.94 3.68
CA MET A 290 1.70 11.06 3.34
C MET A 290 0.28 10.61 2.99
N ILE A 291 -0.68 11.52 3.15
CA ILE A 291 -1.99 11.44 2.52
C ILE A 291 -1.87 12.08 1.15
N ALA A 292 -2.33 11.37 0.13
CA ALA A 292 -2.45 11.88 -1.23
C ALA A 292 -3.90 11.77 -1.74
N THR A 293 -4.19 12.56 -2.76
CA THR A 293 -5.47 12.62 -3.47
C THR A 293 -5.21 12.84 -4.97
N ASN A 294 -6.26 13.01 -5.74
CA ASN A 294 -6.14 13.39 -7.15
C ASN A 294 -6.88 14.70 -7.43
N ALA A 295 -6.47 15.41 -8.47
CA ALA A 295 -7.02 16.70 -8.87
C ALA A 295 -8.51 16.68 -9.27
N GLY A 296 -9.13 15.51 -9.37
CA GLY A 296 -10.56 15.35 -9.66
C GLY A 296 -11.45 15.43 -8.43
N VAL A 297 -10.89 15.27 -7.22
CA VAL A 297 -11.64 15.45 -5.96
C VAL A 297 -11.86 16.94 -5.75
N SER A 298 -13.07 17.34 -5.33
CA SER A 298 -13.36 18.77 -5.18
C SER A 298 -12.60 19.40 -4.01
N ALA A 299 -12.24 20.69 -4.13
CA ALA A 299 -11.53 21.45 -3.10
C ALA A 299 -12.25 21.39 -1.75
N ASP A 300 -13.57 21.56 -1.74
CA ASP A 300 -14.40 21.53 -0.54
C ASP A 300 -14.32 20.16 0.19
N VAL A 301 -14.27 19.05 -0.56
CA VAL A 301 -14.12 17.71 0.03
C VAL A 301 -12.74 17.56 0.66
N VAL A 302 -11.67 17.93 -0.05
CA VAL A 302 -10.30 17.78 0.47
C VAL A 302 -10.09 18.72 1.67
N GLU A 303 -10.56 19.96 1.62
CA GLU A 303 -10.48 20.90 2.74
C GLU A 303 -11.21 20.37 3.99
N ASN A 304 -12.45 19.88 3.81
CA ASN A 304 -13.25 19.36 4.93
C ASN A 304 -12.65 18.08 5.53
N VAL A 305 -12.12 17.16 4.72
CA VAL A 305 -11.45 15.95 5.21
C VAL A 305 -10.16 16.30 5.94
N THR A 306 -9.37 17.23 5.39
CA THR A 306 -8.12 17.71 6.01
C THR A 306 -8.42 18.39 7.34
N ALA A 307 -9.40 19.30 7.38
CA ALA A 307 -9.83 19.98 8.60
C ALA A 307 -10.34 18.98 9.65
N ALA A 308 -11.19 18.01 9.24
CA ALA A 308 -11.68 17.00 10.17
C ALA A 308 -10.54 16.23 10.85
N ILE A 309 -9.50 15.84 10.10
CA ILE A 309 -8.36 15.10 10.65
C ILE A 309 -7.50 16.04 11.53
N PHE A 310 -7.05 17.18 11.02
CA PHE A 310 -6.03 17.99 11.68
C PHE A 310 -6.58 18.88 12.80
N ASP A 311 -7.88 19.19 12.83
CA ASP A 311 -8.52 19.86 13.96
C ASP A 311 -8.84 18.90 15.13
N ASN A 312 -8.73 17.58 14.94
CA ASN A 312 -9.08 16.57 15.92
C ASN A 312 -7.95 15.53 16.14
N LEU A 313 -6.69 15.97 16.08
CA LEU A 313 -5.51 15.09 16.27
C LEU A 313 -5.47 14.45 17.67
N ASP A 314 -6.12 15.06 18.67
CA ASP A 314 -6.25 14.51 20.03
C ASP A 314 -7.05 13.20 20.07
N ASP A 315 -7.81 12.89 19.03
CA ASP A 315 -8.57 11.64 18.88
C ASP A 315 -7.74 10.49 18.27
N LEU A 316 -6.52 10.78 17.80
CA LEU A 316 -5.57 9.75 17.35
C LEU A 316 -4.95 9.03 18.55
N THR A 317 -4.66 7.74 18.36
CA THR A 317 -3.97 6.92 19.36
C THR A 317 -2.61 6.43 18.88
N ILE A 318 -2.38 6.47 17.56
CA ILE A 318 -1.12 6.05 16.94
C ILE A 318 -0.46 7.23 16.21
N LYS A 319 0.88 7.26 16.20
CA LYS A 319 1.72 8.31 15.57
C LYS A 319 1.46 9.74 16.05
N THR A 320 0.89 9.91 17.23
CA THR A 320 0.52 11.21 17.83
C THR A 320 1.70 12.15 18.01
N ASP A 321 2.91 11.63 18.22
CA ASP A 321 4.13 12.44 18.39
C ASP A 321 4.65 13.03 17.06
N PHE A 322 4.17 12.52 15.93
CA PHE A 322 4.66 12.87 14.60
C PHE A 322 3.64 13.65 13.76
N ILE A 323 2.35 13.31 13.89
CA ILE A 323 1.29 13.90 13.08
C ILE A 323 0.85 15.20 13.74
N THR A 324 1.28 16.35 13.19
CA THR A 324 0.94 17.68 13.69
C THR A 324 0.62 18.63 12.55
N VAL A 325 -0.13 19.69 12.82
CA VAL A 325 -0.40 20.74 11.82
C VAL A 325 0.91 21.38 11.35
N ASP A 326 1.86 21.60 12.27
CA ASP A 326 3.12 22.29 11.98
C ASP A 326 4.03 21.48 11.05
N SER A 327 3.99 20.12 11.12
CA SER A 327 4.81 19.22 10.31
C SER A 327 4.10 18.69 9.06
N ALA A 328 2.83 18.99 8.88
CA ALA A 328 1.99 18.38 7.84
C ALA A 328 2.43 18.65 6.38
N GLN A 329 3.39 19.54 6.19
CA GLN A 329 3.92 19.87 4.86
C GLN A 329 5.44 19.68 4.77
N ASP A 330 6.07 19.22 5.85
CA ASP A 330 7.52 19.05 5.89
C ASP A 330 7.97 17.98 4.90
N GLY A 331 8.84 18.39 3.96
CA GLY A 331 9.40 17.50 2.95
C GLY A 331 8.41 17.03 1.89
N MET A 332 7.23 17.63 1.76
CA MET A 332 6.26 17.31 0.71
C MET A 332 6.91 17.33 -0.67
N SER A 333 6.85 16.24 -1.41
CA SER A 333 7.55 16.06 -2.69
C SER A 333 6.73 16.47 -3.92
N ILE A 334 5.43 16.67 -3.74
CA ILE A 334 4.48 17.02 -4.80
C ILE A 334 3.62 18.21 -4.37
N GLU A 335 2.97 18.87 -5.32
CA GLU A 335 2.10 20.00 -5.04
C GLU A 335 0.90 19.59 -4.18
N LEU A 336 0.53 20.46 -3.24
CA LEU A 336 -0.70 20.30 -2.46
C LEU A 336 -1.93 20.43 -3.36
N HIS A 337 -2.96 19.68 -3.00
CA HIS A 337 -4.30 19.89 -3.53
C HIS A 337 -4.84 21.25 -3.03
N GLU A 338 -5.60 21.97 -3.88
CA GLU A 338 -6.12 23.31 -3.53
C GLU A 338 -6.94 23.34 -2.24
N GLY A 339 -7.69 22.27 -1.93
CA GLY A 339 -8.42 22.15 -0.66
C GLY A 339 -7.50 21.96 0.55
N ALA A 340 -6.41 21.21 0.42
CA ALA A 340 -5.41 21.08 1.47
C ALA A 340 -4.66 22.41 1.68
N ALA A 341 -4.26 23.07 0.60
CA ALA A 341 -3.63 24.39 0.63
C ALA A 341 -4.53 25.43 1.31
N ALA A 342 -5.85 25.41 1.04
CA ALA A 342 -6.82 26.29 1.68
C ALA A 342 -6.88 26.07 3.21
N TYR A 343 -6.87 24.82 3.67
CA TYR A 343 -6.85 24.52 5.10
C TYR A 343 -5.57 25.00 5.79
N PHE A 344 -4.39 24.74 5.20
CA PHE A 344 -3.11 25.16 5.79
C PHE A 344 -2.79 26.65 5.60
N GLY A 345 -3.56 27.39 4.81
CA GLY A 345 -3.41 28.84 4.62
C GLY A 345 -2.34 29.24 3.60
N GLU A 346 -2.13 28.41 2.57
CA GLU A 346 -1.21 28.62 1.45
C GLU A 346 -1.86 29.17 0.17
#